data_6f2f8207201352940a99c2e74fbce107
#
_entry.id   6f2f8207201352940a99c2e74fbce107
#
_cell.length_a   1.000
_cell.length_b   1.000
_cell.length_c   1.000
_cell.angle_alpha   90.00
_cell.angle_beta   90.00
_cell.angle_gamma   90.00
#
_symmetry.space_group_name_H-M   'P 1'
#
loop_
_entity.id
_entity.type
_entity.pdbx_description
1 polymer ?
#
loop_
_entity_poly.entity_id
_entity_poly.type
_entity_poly.pdbx_seq_one_letter_code
_entity_poly.pdbx_strand_id
1 'polypeptide(L)'
;MYSQPLLEAIAEAEKLVAEAPHIESEADLLEGLQYLAGCIAACTHVAFDYERDHPFLHSGTGPFTKMGLDNPDTLYFGTRVLPERDYVVTGKRGTTTDVSFQLLGGEYTEKVVPDSETAFDDRKLDIAADGSFEWRFRPETPSQLVIREVYNDWSAQRGSLAIKRLDTAGTAPPPLTRQLIEKRYATAGKQLVQRVKTWLQFPQWFYTNIPVNTLVAPRLTPGGLATQYSSVGHFDLTPDQALVITLPVTDAPYLGFQLGSLWYISLDYINHQTSLNGTQAQADPDGKIRIVVADRNPGVTNWVETLAHAKGYLQFRWQRVSRELTEADGPTAELVDFDKITASLPYYEQNKISEEDWRARIAERQMQIGHRMVG
;
A
#
# COMPACT_ATOMS: atom_id res chain seq x y z
N MET A 1 -35.48 5.69 -5.53
CA MET A 1 -34.36 5.86 -6.48
C MET A 1 -33.43 4.67 -6.27
N TYR A 2 -32.93 4.00 -7.32
CA TYR A 2 -32.09 2.79 -7.17
C TYR A 2 -30.76 3.06 -6.46
N SER A 3 -30.19 4.25 -6.64
CA SER A 3 -28.93 4.69 -6.01
C SER A 3 -29.11 5.25 -4.60
N GLN A 4 -30.32 5.33 -4.07
CA GLN A 4 -30.60 5.94 -2.76
C GLN A 4 -29.71 5.37 -1.63
N PRO A 5 -29.49 4.03 -1.51
CA PRO A 5 -28.64 3.49 -0.45
C PRO A 5 -27.19 3.96 -0.52
N LEU A 6 -26.67 4.19 -1.73
CA LEU A 6 -25.31 4.73 -1.90
C LEU A 6 -25.23 6.22 -1.53
N LEU A 7 -26.27 7.02 -1.90
CA LEU A 7 -26.29 8.43 -1.55
C LEU A 7 -26.37 8.65 -0.03
N GLU A 8 -27.17 7.86 0.67
CA GLU A 8 -27.24 7.88 2.14
C GLU A 8 -25.91 7.45 2.77
N ALA A 9 -25.25 6.45 2.22
CA ALA A 9 -23.94 5.99 2.68
C ALA A 9 -22.84 7.00 2.43
N ILE A 10 -22.89 7.76 1.32
CA ILE A 10 -21.94 8.85 1.06
C ILE A 10 -22.10 9.94 2.14
N ALA A 11 -23.32 10.34 2.47
CA ALA A 11 -23.56 11.34 3.51
C ALA A 11 -23.10 10.86 4.90
N GLU A 12 -23.32 9.56 5.24
CA GLU A 12 -22.78 8.96 6.48
C GLU A 12 -21.26 8.93 6.49
N ALA A 13 -20.62 8.53 5.39
CA ALA A 13 -19.16 8.44 5.29
C ALA A 13 -18.51 9.84 5.34
N GLU A 14 -19.12 10.86 4.71
CA GLU A 14 -18.65 12.24 4.78
C GLU A 14 -18.72 12.78 6.22
N LYS A 15 -19.79 12.47 6.96
CA LYS A 15 -19.88 12.82 8.36
C LYS A 15 -18.78 12.15 9.20
N LEU A 16 -18.50 10.86 8.97
CA LEU A 16 -17.41 10.15 9.65
C LEU A 16 -16.05 10.79 9.37
N VAL A 17 -15.84 11.24 8.12
CA VAL A 17 -14.62 11.97 7.74
C VAL A 17 -14.57 13.31 8.44
N ALA A 18 -15.63 14.11 8.39
CA ALA A 18 -15.66 15.44 8.99
C ALA A 18 -15.53 15.45 10.53
N GLU A 19 -15.94 14.37 11.18
CA GLU A 19 -15.87 14.18 12.64
C GLU A 19 -14.65 13.34 13.09
N ALA A 20 -13.69 13.06 12.18
CA ALA A 20 -12.54 12.22 12.52
C ALA A 20 -11.65 12.90 13.58
N PRO A 21 -11.23 12.17 14.62
CA PRO A 21 -10.61 12.75 15.82
C PRO A 21 -9.20 13.32 15.58
N HIS A 22 -8.59 13.02 14.45
CA HIS A 22 -7.24 13.48 14.11
C HIS A 22 -7.21 14.75 13.25
N ILE A 23 -8.37 15.32 12.91
CA ILE A 23 -8.45 16.59 12.17
C ILE A 23 -8.06 17.73 13.12
N GLU A 24 -6.91 18.35 12.85
CA GLU A 24 -6.39 19.51 13.58
C GLU A 24 -6.33 20.76 12.67
N SER A 25 -6.48 20.57 11.34
CA SER A 25 -6.39 21.64 10.34
C SER A 25 -7.40 21.47 9.20
N GLU A 26 -7.58 22.54 8.40
CA GLU A 26 -8.36 22.46 7.16
C GLU A 26 -7.70 21.50 6.15
N ALA A 27 -6.38 21.42 6.12
CA ALA A 27 -5.66 20.52 5.23
C ALA A 27 -5.98 19.04 5.54
N ASP A 28 -6.06 18.65 6.82
CA ASP A 28 -6.46 17.31 7.22
C ASP A 28 -7.87 16.97 6.74
N LEU A 29 -8.80 17.91 6.86
CA LEU A 29 -10.17 17.73 6.38
C LEU A 29 -10.22 17.57 4.86
N LEU A 30 -9.51 18.41 4.10
CA LEU A 30 -9.49 18.36 2.65
C LEU A 30 -8.86 17.05 2.14
N GLU A 31 -7.80 16.57 2.76
CA GLU A 31 -7.23 15.26 2.47
C GLU A 31 -8.25 14.14 2.74
N GLY A 32 -8.97 14.21 3.86
CA GLY A 32 -10.04 13.28 4.20
C GLY A 32 -11.18 13.25 3.18
N LEU A 33 -11.60 14.39 2.68
CA LEU A 33 -12.62 14.48 1.63
C LEU A 33 -12.10 13.92 0.28
N GLN A 34 -10.82 14.13 -0.04
CA GLN A 34 -10.19 13.50 -1.21
C GLN A 34 -10.08 11.97 -1.03
N TYR A 35 -9.70 11.49 0.16
CA TYR A 35 -9.72 10.07 0.51
C TYR A 35 -11.13 9.47 0.36
N LEU A 36 -12.18 10.16 0.80
CA LEU A 36 -13.56 9.73 0.63
C LEU A 36 -13.93 9.54 -0.84
N ALA A 37 -13.53 10.46 -1.72
CA ALA A 37 -13.77 10.32 -3.16
C ALA A 37 -13.13 9.03 -3.73
N GLY A 38 -11.90 8.72 -3.32
CA GLY A 38 -11.24 7.44 -3.65
C GLY A 38 -11.98 6.22 -3.10
N CYS A 39 -12.52 6.30 -1.87
CA CYS A 39 -13.33 5.23 -1.28
C CYS A 39 -14.64 5.00 -2.05
N ILE A 40 -15.33 6.06 -2.47
CA ILE A 40 -16.56 5.97 -3.29
C ILE A 40 -16.25 5.27 -4.62
N ALA A 41 -15.18 5.69 -5.31
CA ALA A 41 -14.76 5.08 -6.57
C ALA A 41 -14.45 3.59 -6.38
N ALA A 42 -13.62 3.23 -5.41
CA ALA A 42 -13.24 1.83 -5.14
C ALA A 42 -14.44 0.94 -4.78
N CYS A 43 -15.33 1.41 -3.89
CA CYS A 43 -16.49 0.63 -3.46
C CYS A 43 -17.52 0.45 -4.59
N THR A 44 -17.67 1.45 -5.45
CA THR A 44 -18.52 1.35 -6.64
C THR A 44 -17.96 0.34 -7.62
N HIS A 45 -16.66 0.40 -7.92
CA HIS A 45 -15.97 -0.60 -8.74
C HIS A 45 -16.19 -2.02 -8.20
N VAL A 46 -15.85 -2.24 -6.92
CA VAL A 46 -16.00 -3.57 -6.30
C VAL A 46 -17.43 -4.10 -6.37
N ALA A 47 -18.43 -3.25 -6.18
CA ALA A 47 -19.83 -3.68 -6.17
C ALA A 47 -20.40 -3.96 -7.57
N PHE A 48 -19.90 -3.27 -8.60
CA PHE A 48 -20.44 -3.36 -9.96
C PHE A 48 -19.62 -4.24 -10.90
N ASP A 49 -18.29 -4.29 -10.71
CA ASP A 49 -17.38 -4.97 -11.62
C ASP A 49 -17.03 -6.39 -11.13
N TYR A 50 -17.14 -6.66 -9.82
CA TYR A 50 -16.89 -8.01 -9.28
C TYR A 50 -18.10 -8.92 -9.50
N GLU A 51 -17.98 -9.82 -10.45
CA GLU A 51 -18.94 -10.91 -10.66
C GLU A 51 -18.35 -12.22 -10.10
N ARG A 52 -19.00 -12.80 -9.09
CA ARG A 52 -18.49 -13.99 -8.39
C ARG A 52 -18.46 -15.26 -9.24
N ASP A 53 -19.39 -15.35 -10.19
CA ASP A 53 -19.50 -16.50 -11.08
C ASP A 53 -18.57 -16.36 -12.30
N HIS A 54 -18.24 -15.14 -12.68
CA HIS A 54 -17.32 -14.82 -13.77
C HIS A 54 -16.26 -13.84 -13.24
N PRO A 55 -15.32 -14.30 -12.38
CA PRO A 55 -14.38 -13.42 -11.70
C PRO A 55 -13.44 -12.74 -12.67
N PHE A 56 -13.10 -11.50 -12.35
CA PHE A 56 -12.12 -10.68 -13.04
C PHE A 56 -11.18 -10.02 -12.04
N LEU A 57 -9.89 -9.97 -12.35
CA LEU A 57 -8.92 -9.28 -11.50
C LEU A 57 -8.92 -7.80 -11.83
N HIS A 58 -9.06 -6.96 -10.81
CA HIS A 58 -8.94 -5.52 -10.97
C HIS A 58 -8.35 -4.86 -9.73
N SER A 59 -7.89 -3.62 -9.89
CA SER A 59 -7.26 -2.87 -8.82
C SER A 59 -8.30 -2.07 -8.03
N GLY A 60 -8.55 -2.46 -6.79
CA GLY A 60 -9.35 -1.69 -5.82
C GLY A 60 -8.50 -0.76 -4.94
N THR A 61 -7.18 -0.84 -5.05
CA THR A 61 -6.22 -0.04 -4.30
C THR A 61 -5.14 0.45 -5.26
N GLY A 62 -4.95 1.75 -5.31
CA GLY A 62 -3.99 2.40 -6.19
C GLY A 62 -3.87 3.89 -5.82
N PRO A 63 -3.15 4.70 -6.61
CA PRO A 63 -2.82 6.08 -6.24
C PRO A 63 -4.05 6.98 -6.04
N PHE A 64 -5.20 6.62 -6.63
CA PHE A 64 -6.45 7.39 -6.54
C PHE A 64 -7.54 6.69 -5.72
N THR A 65 -7.27 5.49 -5.23
CA THR A 65 -8.18 4.66 -4.42
C THR A 65 -7.46 4.08 -3.21
N LYS A 66 -6.63 4.90 -2.57
CA LYS A 66 -5.73 4.53 -1.46
C LYS A 66 -6.48 3.93 -0.28
N MET A 67 -5.87 2.99 0.43
CA MET A 67 -6.34 2.46 1.71
C MET A 67 -5.28 1.62 2.42
N GLY A 68 -5.38 1.52 3.74
CA GLY A 68 -4.65 0.53 4.52
C GLY A 68 -3.14 0.73 4.45
N LEU A 69 -2.69 1.97 4.39
CA LEU A 69 -1.30 2.37 4.19
C LEU A 69 -0.70 1.65 2.97
N ASP A 70 -1.38 1.85 1.81
CA ASP A 70 -1.01 1.29 0.52
C ASP A 70 0.46 1.53 0.19
N ASN A 71 1.11 0.49 -0.35
CA ASN A 71 2.52 0.56 -0.69
C ASN A 71 2.73 1.25 -2.06
N PRO A 72 3.47 2.38 -2.14
CA PRO A 72 3.79 3.05 -3.40
C PRO A 72 4.48 2.17 -4.44
N ASP A 73 5.18 1.13 -3.99
CA ASP A 73 5.93 0.21 -4.84
C ASP A 73 5.09 -1.00 -5.31
N THR A 74 3.78 -1.02 -5.05
CA THR A 74 2.95 -2.20 -5.30
C THR A 74 1.75 -1.91 -6.20
N LEU A 75 1.53 -2.76 -7.20
CA LEU A 75 0.25 -2.89 -7.87
C LEU A 75 -0.56 -3.99 -7.19
N TYR A 76 -1.83 -3.68 -6.91
CA TYR A 76 -2.75 -4.59 -6.24
C TYR A 76 -3.81 -5.07 -7.21
N PHE A 77 -4.01 -6.37 -7.27
CA PHE A 77 -5.07 -7.01 -8.05
C PHE A 77 -5.89 -7.89 -7.12
N GLY A 78 -7.19 -7.87 -7.27
CA GLY A 78 -8.04 -8.67 -6.41
C GLY A 78 -9.35 -9.06 -7.03
N THR A 79 -9.97 -10.06 -6.44
CA THR A 79 -11.35 -10.47 -6.71
C THR A 79 -11.90 -11.27 -5.53
N ARG A 80 -13.21 -11.42 -5.47
CA ARG A 80 -13.86 -12.30 -4.50
C ARG A 80 -14.04 -13.69 -5.08
N VAL A 81 -13.75 -14.70 -4.27
CA VAL A 81 -13.90 -16.11 -4.64
C VAL A 81 -14.83 -16.82 -3.66
N LEU A 82 -15.54 -17.82 -4.18
CA LEU A 82 -16.53 -18.61 -3.44
C LEU A 82 -15.90 -19.91 -2.96
N PRO A 83 -16.30 -20.42 -1.78
CA PRO A 83 -15.84 -21.71 -1.30
C PRO A 83 -16.27 -22.84 -2.22
N GLU A 84 -15.57 -23.95 -2.14
CA GLU A 84 -15.90 -25.19 -2.86
C GLU A 84 -16.01 -25.03 -4.39
N ARG A 85 -15.34 -24.03 -4.98
CA ARG A 85 -15.24 -23.80 -6.42
C ARG A 85 -13.79 -23.85 -6.88
N ASP A 86 -13.59 -24.40 -8.07
CA ASP A 86 -12.24 -24.51 -8.66
C ASP A 86 -11.93 -23.26 -9.50
N TYR A 87 -10.80 -22.63 -9.19
CA TYR A 87 -10.31 -21.45 -9.88
C TYR A 87 -8.94 -21.72 -10.48
N VAL A 88 -8.63 -20.98 -11.53
CA VAL A 88 -7.28 -20.92 -12.09
C VAL A 88 -6.88 -19.47 -12.33
N VAL A 89 -5.71 -19.09 -11.81
CA VAL A 89 -5.00 -17.88 -12.19
C VAL A 89 -3.95 -18.27 -13.21
N THR A 90 -3.94 -17.58 -14.33
CA THR A 90 -2.92 -17.71 -15.38
C THR A 90 -2.25 -16.37 -15.62
N GLY A 91 -1.01 -16.37 -16.06
CA GLY A 91 -0.31 -15.12 -16.36
C GLY A 91 1.04 -15.33 -17.01
N LYS A 92 1.70 -14.20 -17.25
CA LYS A 92 3.13 -14.15 -17.58
C LYS A 92 3.85 -13.32 -16.52
N ARG A 93 4.93 -13.85 -15.99
CA ARG A 93 5.81 -13.16 -15.05
C ARG A 93 6.52 -12.03 -15.79
N GLY A 94 6.41 -10.80 -15.26
CA GLY A 94 7.22 -9.67 -15.68
C GLY A 94 8.61 -9.68 -15.03
N THR A 95 9.27 -8.53 -15.00
CA THR A 95 10.60 -8.35 -14.40
C THR A 95 10.55 -7.70 -13.01
N THR A 96 9.36 -7.48 -12.45
CA THR A 96 9.16 -6.92 -11.12
C THR A 96 9.80 -7.78 -10.04
N THR A 97 10.13 -7.19 -8.91
CA THR A 97 10.92 -7.85 -7.85
C THR A 97 10.18 -9.00 -7.21
N ASP A 98 8.86 -8.86 -6.98
CA ASP A 98 8.06 -9.89 -6.34
C ASP A 98 6.64 -9.94 -6.92
N VAL A 99 6.07 -11.14 -7.01
CA VAL A 99 4.63 -11.33 -7.22
C VAL A 99 4.13 -12.25 -6.12
N SER A 100 3.24 -11.77 -5.30
CA SER A 100 2.68 -12.52 -4.18
C SER A 100 1.20 -12.78 -4.33
N PHE A 101 0.77 -13.92 -3.84
CA PHE A 101 -0.60 -14.44 -3.89
C PHE A 101 -1.10 -14.68 -2.47
N GLN A 102 -2.29 -14.18 -2.17
CA GLN A 102 -2.89 -14.35 -0.84
C GLN A 102 -4.39 -14.55 -0.94
N LEU A 103 -4.91 -15.57 -0.26
CA LEU A 103 -6.33 -15.76 0.01
C LEU A 103 -6.61 -15.31 1.43
N LEU A 104 -7.44 -14.28 1.58
CA LEU A 104 -7.89 -13.75 2.86
C LEU A 104 -9.27 -14.30 3.17
N GLY A 105 -9.41 -15.07 4.25
CA GLY A 105 -10.68 -15.62 4.73
C GLY A 105 -11.52 -14.56 5.43
N GLY A 106 -12.40 -13.90 4.70
CA GLY A 106 -13.25 -12.83 5.21
C GLY A 106 -12.82 -11.43 4.78
N GLU A 107 -13.24 -10.43 5.55
CA GLU A 107 -13.02 -9.01 5.27
C GLU A 107 -12.44 -8.30 6.50
N TYR A 108 -11.68 -7.25 6.28
CA TYR A 108 -11.27 -6.34 7.36
C TYR A 108 -12.50 -5.61 7.92
N THR A 109 -12.56 -5.57 9.23
CA THR A 109 -13.56 -4.79 9.97
C THR A 109 -12.88 -3.97 11.06
N GLU A 110 -13.63 -3.14 11.79
CA GLU A 110 -13.12 -2.39 12.95
C GLU A 110 -12.60 -3.30 14.08
N LYS A 111 -12.90 -4.60 14.04
CA LYS A 111 -12.60 -5.55 15.13
C LYS A 111 -11.83 -6.79 14.68
N VAL A 112 -11.77 -7.03 13.37
CA VAL A 112 -11.25 -8.28 12.81
C VAL A 112 -10.26 -7.99 11.68
N VAL A 113 -9.12 -8.64 11.77
CA VAL A 113 -8.15 -8.78 10.69
C VAL A 113 -8.35 -10.18 10.11
N PRO A 114 -8.61 -10.33 8.80
CA PRO A 114 -8.83 -11.65 8.22
C PRO A 114 -7.54 -12.48 8.23
N ASP A 115 -7.69 -13.76 8.55
CA ASP A 115 -6.58 -14.71 8.44
C ASP A 115 -6.27 -15.05 6.99
N SER A 116 -5.01 -15.36 6.72
CA SER A 116 -4.58 -15.86 5.41
C SER A 116 -4.83 -17.37 5.33
N GLU A 117 -5.76 -17.79 4.49
CA GLU A 117 -5.94 -19.21 4.14
C GLU A 117 -4.73 -19.74 3.36
N THR A 118 -4.20 -18.90 2.48
CA THR A 118 -2.99 -19.19 1.69
C THR A 118 -2.21 -17.89 1.45
N ALA A 119 -0.88 -17.95 1.60
CA ALA A 119 0.01 -16.85 1.22
C ALA A 119 1.36 -17.39 0.74
N PHE A 120 1.79 -16.96 -0.45
CA PHE A 120 3.07 -17.34 -1.04
C PHE A 120 3.49 -16.34 -2.12
N ASP A 121 4.75 -16.44 -2.58
CA ASP A 121 5.28 -15.66 -3.70
C ASP A 121 5.57 -16.54 -4.92
N ASP A 122 5.86 -15.90 -6.06
CA ASP A 122 6.08 -16.53 -7.36
C ASP A 122 7.19 -17.59 -7.39
N ARG A 123 8.09 -17.65 -6.39
CA ARG A 123 9.09 -18.74 -6.26
C ARG A 123 8.48 -20.12 -6.02
N LYS A 124 7.19 -20.17 -5.62
CA LYS A 124 6.44 -21.43 -5.45
C LYS A 124 5.65 -21.84 -6.70
N LEU A 125 5.68 -21.01 -7.74
CA LEU A 125 5.04 -21.34 -9.02
C LEU A 125 6.01 -22.03 -9.95
N ASP A 126 5.48 -22.95 -10.77
CA ASP A 126 6.19 -23.49 -11.92
C ASP A 126 6.06 -22.50 -13.09
N ILE A 127 7.12 -21.71 -13.31
CA ILE A 127 7.16 -20.68 -14.34
C ILE A 127 7.94 -21.20 -15.52
N ALA A 128 7.28 -21.29 -16.68
CA ALA A 128 7.89 -21.74 -17.93
C ALA A 128 8.94 -20.75 -18.45
N ALA A 129 9.77 -21.18 -19.40
CA ALA A 129 10.85 -20.37 -19.98
C ALA A 129 10.34 -19.07 -20.67
N ASP A 130 9.09 -19.04 -21.15
CA ASP A 130 8.45 -17.86 -21.74
C ASP A 130 7.78 -16.94 -20.70
N GLY A 131 7.94 -17.24 -19.40
CA GLY A 131 7.37 -16.54 -18.27
C GLY A 131 5.94 -16.97 -17.92
N SER A 132 5.32 -17.86 -18.69
CA SER A 132 3.93 -18.28 -18.41
C SER A 132 3.85 -19.14 -17.16
N PHE A 133 2.75 -19.02 -16.43
CA PHE A 133 2.44 -19.80 -15.25
C PHE A 133 0.95 -20.03 -15.08
N GLU A 134 0.62 -21.05 -14.29
CA GLU A 134 -0.73 -21.40 -13.89
C GLU A 134 -0.76 -21.73 -12.39
N TRP A 135 -1.74 -21.21 -11.65
CA TRP A 135 -2.02 -21.57 -10.27
C TRP A 135 -3.48 -21.97 -10.12
N ARG A 136 -3.73 -23.23 -9.74
CA ARG A 136 -5.06 -23.76 -9.45
C ARG A 136 -5.30 -23.77 -7.95
N PHE A 137 -6.52 -23.39 -7.53
CA PHE A 137 -6.88 -23.36 -6.12
C PHE A 137 -8.40 -23.54 -5.94
N ARG A 138 -8.75 -23.93 -4.74
CA ARG A 138 -10.13 -24.11 -4.28
C ARG A 138 -10.25 -23.55 -2.88
N PRO A 139 -10.91 -22.40 -2.67
CA PRO A 139 -11.07 -21.81 -1.35
C PRO A 139 -11.92 -22.70 -0.43
N GLU A 140 -11.56 -22.76 0.85
CA GLU A 140 -12.37 -23.44 1.87
C GLU A 140 -13.47 -22.54 2.41
N THR A 141 -13.22 -21.22 2.44
CA THR A 141 -14.14 -20.20 2.95
C THR A 141 -14.42 -19.13 1.88
N PRO A 142 -15.48 -18.30 2.03
CA PRO A 142 -15.65 -17.12 1.21
C PRO A 142 -14.46 -16.20 1.39
N SER A 143 -13.63 -16.04 0.35
CA SER A 143 -12.33 -15.40 0.47
C SER A 143 -12.18 -14.25 -0.52
N GLN A 144 -11.24 -13.36 -0.23
CA GLN A 144 -10.72 -12.37 -1.14
C GLN A 144 -9.36 -12.82 -1.64
N LEU A 145 -9.22 -13.04 -2.95
CA LEU A 145 -7.92 -13.19 -3.59
C LEU A 145 -7.29 -11.81 -3.72
N VAL A 146 -6.05 -11.67 -3.24
CA VAL A 146 -5.22 -10.48 -3.44
C VAL A 146 -3.89 -10.92 -4.04
N ILE A 147 -3.57 -10.38 -5.23
CA ILE A 147 -2.27 -10.54 -5.88
C ILE A 147 -1.56 -9.20 -5.83
N ARG A 148 -0.29 -9.21 -5.46
CA ARG A 148 0.54 -8.01 -5.39
C ARG A 148 1.74 -8.16 -6.30
N GLU A 149 2.00 -7.18 -7.12
CA GLU A 149 3.20 -7.07 -7.94
C GLU A 149 4.05 -5.93 -7.41
N VAL A 150 5.26 -6.24 -6.93
CA VAL A 150 6.10 -5.33 -6.15
C VAL A 150 7.34 -4.92 -6.92
N TYR A 151 7.62 -3.64 -6.93
CA TYR A 151 8.65 -2.97 -7.70
C TYR A 151 9.75 -2.42 -6.78
N ASN A 152 10.92 -3.03 -6.73
CA ASN A 152 12.10 -2.34 -6.19
C ASN A 152 12.69 -1.37 -7.22
N ASP A 153 12.48 -1.65 -8.52
CA ASP A 153 12.76 -0.75 -9.63
C ASP A 153 11.43 -0.41 -10.35
N TRP A 154 11.06 0.87 -10.35
CA TRP A 154 9.81 1.32 -10.96
C TRP A 154 9.80 1.26 -12.49
N SER A 155 10.97 1.07 -13.13
CA SER A 155 11.09 0.83 -14.58
C SER A 155 10.85 -0.62 -14.98
N ALA A 156 10.72 -1.55 -14.01
CA ALA A 156 10.48 -2.96 -14.27
C ALA A 156 9.16 -3.18 -15.02
N GLN A 157 9.14 -4.19 -15.87
CA GLN A 157 7.96 -4.55 -16.67
C GLN A 157 6.96 -5.35 -15.83
N ARG A 158 5.70 -4.91 -15.90
CA ARG A 158 4.58 -5.61 -15.31
C ARG A 158 4.35 -6.96 -15.98
N GLY A 159 3.94 -7.96 -15.20
CA GLY A 159 3.40 -9.20 -15.70
C GLY A 159 1.97 -9.06 -16.22
N SER A 160 1.40 -10.17 -16.71
CA SER A 160 -0.03 -10.27 -17.02
C SER A 160 -0.69 -11.29 -16.11
N LEU A 161 -1.96 -11.03 -15.76
CA LEU A 161 -2.75 -11.86 -14.85
C LEU A 161 -4.18 -12.01 -15.37
N ALA A 162 -4.71 -13.21 -15.30
CA ALA A 162 -6.12 -13.49 -15.55
C ALA A 162 -6.61 -14.55 -14.57
N ILE A 163 -7.90 -14.50 -14.23
CA ILE A 163 -8.55 -15.51 -13.40
C ILE A 163 -9.79 -16.05 -14.11
N LYS A 164 -10.08 -17.32 -13.91
CA LYS A 164 -11.38 -17.94 -14.27
C LYS A 164 -11.81 -18.94 -13.21
N ARG A 165 -13.11 -19.04 -13.04
CA ARG A 165 -13.77 -20.11 -12.32
C ARG A 165 -14.09 -21.22 -13.33
N LEU A 166 -13.68 -22.44 -13.05
CA LEU A 166 -13.63 -23.50 -14.08
C LEU A 166 -15.03 -23.99 -14.50
N ASP A 167 -15.99 -24.03 -13.58
CA ASP A 167 -17.35 -24.51 -13.85
C ASP A 167 -18.22 -23.50 -14.63
N THR A 168 -17.83 -22.22 -14.68
CA THR A 168 -18.54 -21.17 -15.41
C THR A 168 -17.78 -20.63 -16.63
N ALA A 169 -16.55 -21.08 -16.83
CA ALA A 169 -15.72 -20.65 -17.95
C ALA A 169 -16.42 -20.89 -19.29
N GLY A 170 -16.49 -19.86 -20.13
CA GLY A 170 -17.17 -19.92 -21.45
C GLY A 170 -18.68 -19.75 -21.42
N THR A 171 -19.29 -19.60 -20.24
CA THR A 171 -20.72 -19.27 -20.12
C THR A 171 -20.92 -17.76 -20.01
N ALA A 172 -22.05 -17.26 -20.44
CA ALA A 172 -22.41 -15.86 -20.27
C ALA A 172 -23.01 -15.62 -18.87
N PRO A 173 -22.74 -14.47 -18.23
CA PRO A 173 -23.43 -14.09 -17.01
C PRO A 173 -24.95 -13.88 -17.29
N PRO A 174 -25.80 -14.04 -16.25
CA PRO A 174 -27.23 -13.78 -16.42
C PRO A 174 -27.48 -12.31 -16.77
N PRO A 175 -28.60 -12.00 -17.48
CA PRO A 175 -28.97 -10.63 -17.79
C PRO A 175 -29.13 -9.77 -16.55
N LEU A 176 -28.84 -8.48 -16.68
CA LEU A 176 -29.02 -7.50 -15.60
C LEU A 176 -30.50 -7.42 -15.21
N THR A 177 -30.76 -7.44 -13.91
CA THR A 177 -32.13 -7.25 -13.36
C THR A 177 -32.14 -6.01 -12.47
N ARG A 178 -33.36 -5.45 -12.27
CA ARG A 178 -33.55 -4.33 -11.34
C ARG A 178 -33.06 -4.68 -9.93
N GLN A 179 -33.40 -5.86 -9.45
CA GLN A 179 -33.01 -6.37 -8.14
C GLN A 179 -31.46 -6.47 -8.01
N LEU A 180 -30.74 -6.90 -9.05
CA LEU A 180 -29.30 -6.95 -9.04
C LEU A 180 -28.70 -5.55 -8.95
N ILE A 181 -29.23 -4.57 -9.67
CA ILE A 181 -28.76 -3.18 -9.61
C ILE A 181 -29.00 -2.58 -8.23
N GLU A 182 -30.19 -2.77 -7.66
CA GLU A 182 -30.50 -2.31 -6.28
C GLU A 182 -29.53 -2.92 -5.26
N LYS A 183 -29.28 -4.23 -5.36
CA LYS A 183 -28.33 -4.94 -4.51
C LYS A 183 -26.89 -4.38 -4.64
N ARG A 184 -26.45 -4.08 -5.86
CA ARG A 184 -25.12 -3.51 -6.11
C ARG A 184 -24.94 -2.13 -5.46
N TYR A 185 -25.92 -1.23 -5.61
CA TYR A 185 -25.90 0.07 -4.93
C TYR A 185 -25.91 -0.06 -3.40
N ALA A 186 -26.74 -0.94 -2.85
CA ALA A 186 -26.75 -1.20 -1.41
C ALA A 186 -25.42 -1.78 -0.92
N THR A 187 -24.80 -2.67 -1.70
CA THR A 187 -23.48 -3.25 -1.40
C THR A 187 -22.38 -2.18 -1.42
N ALA A 188 -22.37 -1.32 -2.46
CA ALA A 188 -21.41 -0.22 -2.56
C ALA A 188 -21.51 0.71 -1.34
N GLY A 189 -22.73 1.09 -0.96
CA GLY A 189 -22.95 1.96 0.21
C GLY A 189 -22.49 1.30 1.52
N LYS A 190 -22.85 0.04 1.76
CA LYS A 190 -22.39 -0.70 2.96
C LYS A 190 -20.88 -0.78 3.02
N GLN A 191 -20.21 -1.09 1.90
CA GLN A 191 -18.77 -1.20 1.83
C GLN A 191 -18.07 0.13 2.04
N LEU A 192 -18.64 1.23 1.54
CA LEU A 192 -18.11 2.57 1.72
C LEU A 192 -18.04 2.94 3.21
N VAL A 193 -19.13 2.84 3.93
CA VAL A 193 -19.20 3.15 5.36
C VAL A 193 -18.26 2.23 6.15
N GLN A 194 -18.28 0.93 5.85
CA GLN A 194 -17.40 -0.03 6.51
C GLN A 194 -15.91 0.27 6.25
N ARG A 195 -15.54 0.62 5.01
CA ARG A 195 -14.16 0.96 4.65
C ARG A 195 -13.65 2.16 5.44
N VAL A 196 -14.44 3.25 5.52
CA VAL A 196 -14.06 4.45 6.28
C VAL A 196 -13.92 4.10 7.77
N LYS A 197 -14.90 3.44 8.38
CA LYS A 197 -14.85 3.03 9.81
C LYS A 197 -13.63 2.15 10.10
N THR A 198 -13.39 1.14 9.27
CA THR A 198 -12.27 0.21 9.46
C THR A 198 -10.93 0.94 9.47
N TRP A 199 -10.65 1.77 8.47
CA TRP A 199 -9.34 2.39 8.35
C TRP A 199 -9.12 3.60 9.27
N LEU A 200 -10.18 4.21 9.81
CA LEU A 200 -10.07 5.16 10.92
C LEU A 200 -9.69 4.46 12.23
N GLN A 201 -10.17 3.23 12.46
CA GLN A 201 -9.93 2.48 13.68
C GLN A 201 -8.63 1.66 13.64
N PHE A 202 -8.25 1.12 12.47
CA PHE A 202 -7.16 0.16 12.32
C PHE A 202 -5.81 0.64 12.88
N PRO A 203 -5.37 1.89 12.67
CA PRO A 203 -4.11 2.38 13.21
C PRO A 203 -4.05 2.35 14.75
N GLN A 204 -5.18 2.49 15.42
CA GLN A 204 -5.25 2.46 16.87
C GLN A 204 -4.72 1.14 17.47
N TRP A 205 -4.83 0.04 16.75
CA TRP A 205 -4.36 -1.27 17.22
C TRP A 205 -2.85 -1.43 17.15
N PHE A 206 -2.19 -0.73 16.23
CA PHE A 206 -0.77 -0.95 15.94
C PHE A 206 0.12 0.16 16.46
N TYR A 207 -0.34 1.41 16.43
CA TYR A 207 0.52 2.57 16.65
C TYR A 207 0.36 3.19 18.02
N THR A 208 -0.77 3.01 18.71
CA THR A 208 -1.05 3.67 19.99
C THR A 208 -0.01 3.36 21.08
N ASN A 209 0.59 2.19 21.06
CA ASN A 209 1.57 1.75 22.06
C ASN A 209 3.03 1.91 21.58
N ILE A 210 3.26 2.47 20.41
CA ILE A 210 4.61 2.75 19.90
C ILE A 210 4.98 4.18 20.34
N PRO A 211 6.15 4.39 20.97
CA PRO A 211 6.59 5.76 21.27
C PRO A 211 6.70 6.59 19.99
N VAL A 212 6.28 7.87 20.06
CA VAL A 212 6.37 8.79 18.92
C VAL A 212 7.82 8.98 18.49
N ASN A 213 8.04 9.17 17.18
CA ASN A 213 9.36 9.33 16.56
C ASN A 213 10.28 8.09 16.73
N THR A 214 9.67 6.91 16.87
CA THR A 214 10.38 5.63 16.92
C THR A 214 9.80 4.63 15.93
N LEU A 215 10.53 3.54 15.71
CA LEU A 215 10.08 2.41 14.90
C LEU A 215 10.31 1.10 15.66
N VAL A 216 9.40 0.13 15.49
CA VAL A 216 9.57 -1.20 16.07
C VAL A 216 10.58 -2.04 15.27
N ALA A 217 11.16 -3.05 15.91
CA ALA A 217 12.00 -4.03 15.21
C ALA A 217 11.26 -4.72 14.05
N PRO A 218 11.96 -5.17 13.00
CA PRO A 218 11.36 -5.91 11.90
C PRO A 218 10.64 -7.15 12.38
N ARG A 219 9.41 -7.37 11.91
CA ARG A 219 8.59 -8.54 12.21
C ARG A 219 7.70 -8.91 11.04
N LEU A 220 7.24 -10.15 10.96
CA LEU A 220 6.21 -10.52 10.00
C LEU A 220 4.97 -9.65 10.21
N THR A 221 4.36 -9.23 9.10
CA THR A 221 3.29 -8.23 9.09
C THR A 221 1.97 -8.84 9.55
N PRO A 222 1.48 -8.59 10.75
CA PRO A 222 0.16 -9.05 11.16
C PRO A 222 -0.92 -8.39 10.31
N GLY A 223 -1.83 -9.20 9.76
CA GLY A 223 -2.94 -8.71 8.94
C GLY A 223 -2.56 -8.14 7.57
N GLY A 224 -1.30 -8.24 7.19
CA GLY A 224 -0.81 -7.85 5.87
C GLY A 224 -0.40 -9.06 5.02
N LEU A 225 0.59 -8.87 4.17
CA LEU A 225 1.19 -9.97 3.41
C LEU A 225 2.04 -10.84 4.35
N ALA A 226 1.67 -12.11 4.48
CA ALA A 226 2.30 -13.03 5.44
C ALA A 226 3.78 -13.33 5.17
N THR A 227 4.27 -13.08 3.95
CA THR A 227 5.67 -13.28 3.54
C THR A 227 6.53 -12.01 3.69
N GLN A 228 5.95 -10.92 4.22
CA GLN A 228 6.61 -9.62 4.34
C GLN A 228 7.01 -9.34 5.78
N TYR A 229 8.24 -8.87 5.96
CA TYR A 229 8.65 -8.20 7.19
C TYR A 229 8.29 -6.71 7.13
N SER A 230 7.91 -6.15 8.27
CA SER A 230 7.65 -4.72 8.43
C SER A 230 8.23 -4.19 9.72
N SER A 231 8.67 -2.94 9.66
CA SER A 231 8.92 -2.09 10.83
C SER A 231 7.99 -0.88 10.70
N VAL A 232 7.25 -0.59 11.75
CA VAL A 232 6.25 0.48 11.76
C VAL A 232 6.52 1.45 12.90
N GLY A 233 6.09 2.69 12.72
CA GLY A 233 6.16 3.75 13.69
C GLY A 233 5.28 4.92 13.30
N HIS A 234 5.32 5.96 14.10
CA HIS A 234 4.65 7.22 13.78
C HIS A 234 5.52 8.41 14.19
N PHE A 235 5.36 9.51 13.50
CA PHE A 235 6.09 10.74 13.77
C PHE A 235 5.16 11.86 14.25
N ASP A 236 5.75 12.77 15.04
CA ASP A 236 5.17 14.06 15.42
C ASP A 236 6.33 15.07 15.41
N LEU A 237 6.34 15.95 14.41
CA LEU A 237 7.44 16.87 14.10
C LEU A 237 6.93 18.30 14.03
N THR A 238 7.67 19.20 14.64
CA THR A 238 7.50 20.64 14.38
C THR A 238 8.23 21.03 13.08
N PRO A 239 7.90 22.18 12.45
CA PRO A 239 8.58 22.64 11.23
C PRO A 239 10.10 22.79 11.36
N ASP A 240 10.60 22.95 12.59
CA ASP A 240 12.02 23.09 12.88
C ASP A 240 12.69 21.78 13.31
N GLN A 241 12.02 20.64 13.13
CA GLN A 241 12.51 19.31 13.44
C GLN A 241 12.61 18.44 12.21
N ALA A 242 13.48 17.44 12.31
CA ALA A 242 13.57 16.33 11.36
C ALA A 242 13.78 15.01 12.10
N LEU A 243 13.35 13.91 11.48
CA LEU A 243 13.66 12.58 11.96
C LEU A 243 14.72 11.95 11.04
N VAL A 244 15.90 11.66 11.57
CA VAL A 244 16.95 10.93 10.85
C VAL A 244 16.80 9.46 11.17
N ILE A 245 16.45 8.68 10.15
CA ILE A 245 16.25 7.23 10.27
C ILE A 245 17.47 6.53 9.67
N THR A 246 18.12 5.66 10.44
CA THR A 246 19.28 4.89 10.01
C THR A 246 18.98 3.40 10.07
N LEU A 247 19.25 2.67 8.97
CA LEU A 247 19.10 1.23 8.91
C LEU A 247 20.26 0.60 8.13
N PRO A 248 20.68 -0.64 8.46
CA PRO A 248 21.67 -1.36 7.67
C PRO A 248 21.10 -1.77 6.32
N VAL A 249 21.93 -1.88 5.29
CA VAL A 249 21.60 -2.57 4.05
C VAL A 249 21.43 -4.06 4.35
N THR A 250 20.33 -4.65 3.92
CA THR A 250 20.05 -6.08 4.04
C THR A 250 20.16 -6.77 2.66
N ASP A 251 20.09 -8.09 2.65
CA ASP A 251 20.06 -8.90 1.43
C ASP A 251 18.65 -8.97 0.79
N ALA A 252 17.67 -8.26 1.33
CA ALA A 252 16.30 -8.27 0.81
C ALA A 252 16.26 -7.70 -0.63
N PRO A 253 15.79 -8.47 -1.62
CA PRO A 253 15.60 -7.97 -2.98
C PRO A 253 14.62 -6.79 -3.06
N TYR A 254 13.70 -6.68 -2.11
CA TYR A 254 12.83 -5.53 -1.94
C TYR A 254 12.97 -4.93 -0.56
N LEU A 255 13.28 -3.65 -0.54
CA LEU A 255 13.19 -2.74 0.60
C LEU A 255 12.30 -1.56 0.17
N GLY A 256 11.30 -1.22 0.97
CA GLY A 256 10.50 -0.01 0.80
C GLY A 256 10.37 0.76 2.10
N PHE A 257 10.42 2.08 2.02
CA PHE A 257 10.08 3.02 3.08
C PHE A 257 9.04 4.01 2.59
N GLN A 258 8.05 4.32 3.41
CA GLN A 258 7.04 5.33 3.08
C GLN A 258 6.53 6.06 4.30
N LEU A 259 5.99 7.24 4.05
CA LEU A 259 5.12 7.96 4.97
C LEU A 259 3.64 7.68 4.66
N GLY A 260 2.82 7.82 5.68
CA GLY A 260 1.38 7.82 5.55
C GLY A 260 0.75 8.92 6.39
N SER A 261 -0.40 9.44 5.93
CA SER A 261 -1.21 10.38 6.71
C SER A 261 -2.03 9.66 7.78
N LEU A 262 -2.65 10.44 8.66
CA LEU A 262 -3.53 9.91 9.70
C LEU A 262 -4.83 9.30 9.16
N TRP A 263 -5.11 9.47 7.86
CA TRP A 263 -6.14 8.72 7.13
C TRP A 263 -5.74 7.27 6.82
N TYR A 264 -4.54 6.85 7.23
CA TYR A 264 -3.94 5.54 6.99
C TYR A 264 -3.82 5.22 5.50
N ILE A 265 -3.34 6.20 4.75
CA ILE A 265 -3.03 6.11 3.32
C ILE A 265 -1.61 6.62 3.05
N SER A 266 -0.99 6.22 1.95
CA SER A 266 0.26 6.79 1.48
C SER A 266 0.10 8.27 1.13
N LEU A 267 1.11 9.10 1.38
CA LEU A 267 1.14 10.48 0.90
C LEU A 267 1.25 10.51 -0.64
N ASP A 268 1.29 11.70 -1.26
CA ASP A 268 1.49 11.83 -2.72
C ASP A 268 2.90 11.39 -3.10
N TYR A 269 3.04 10.13 -3.46
CA TYR A 269 4.31 9.55 -3.91
C TYR A 269 4.58 9.74 -5.41
N ILE A 270 3.64 10.30 -6.16
CA ILE A 270 3.79 10.57 -7.60
C ILE A 270 4.57 11.85 -7.80
N ASN A 271 4.09 12.94 -7.21
CA ASN A 271 4.61 14.29 -7.43
C ASN A 271 5.66 14.69 -6.40
N HIS A 272 5.84 13.89 -5.34
CA HIS A 272 6.73 14.14 -4.22
C HIS A 272 7.50 12.88 -3.81
N GLN A 273 8.67 13.05 -3.21
CA GLN A 273 9.39 11.92 -2.63
C GLN A 273 8.92 11.66 -1.19
N THR A 274 7.73 11.08 -1.05
CA THR A 274 7.17 10.64 0.23
C THR A 274 7.44 9.18 0.54
N SER A 275 8.21 8.52 -0.33
CA SER A 275 8.66 7.14 -0.22
C SER A 275 9.99 6.92 -0.92
N LEU A 276 10.73 5.91 -0.49
CA LEU A 276 11.95 5.42 -1.11
C LEU A 276 11.93 3.89 -1.12
N ASN A 277 12.39 3.29 -2.20
CA ASN A 277 12.70 1.87 -2.24
C ASN A 277 14.20 1.61 -2.37
N GLY A 278 14.61 0.32 -2.40
CA GLY A 278 16.01 -0.07 -2.39
C GLY A 278 16.83 0.43 -3.57
N THR A 279 16.22 0.70 -4.74
CA THR A 279 16.92 1.31 -5.89
C THR A 279 16.95 2.85 -5.83
N GLN A 280 15.99 3.44 -5.15
CA GLN A 280 15.89 4.89 -5.02
C GLN A 280 16.73 5.44 -3.85
N ALA A 281 16.88 4.64 -2.80
CA ALA A 281 17.65 5.02 -1.62
C ALA A 281 19.16 4.87 -1.87
N GLN A 282 19.92 5.90 -1.53
CA GLN A 282 21.37 5.88 -1.59
C GLN A 282 21.92 5.28 -0.29
N ALA A 283 22.73 4.22 -0.39
CA ALA A 283 23.49 3.70 0.75
C ALA A 283 24.76 4.49 0.97
N ASP A 284 25.09 4.70 2.22
CA ASP A 284 26.34 5.33 2.65
C ASP A 284 27.53 4.35 2.54
N PRO A 285 28.79 4.86 2.49
CA PRO A 285 29.99 4.04 2.45
C PRO A 285 30.15 3.05 3.62
N ASP A 286 29.50 3.30 4.74
CA ASP A 286 29.51 2.42 5.92
C ASP A 286 28.46 1.28 5.85
N GLY A 287 27.79 1.12 4.70
CA GLY A 287 26.78 0.08 4.49
C GLY A 287 25.42 0.35 5.15
N LYS A 288 25.14 1.61 5.49
CA LYS A 288 23.85 2.03 6.04
C LYS A 288 23.10 2.93 5.08
N ILE A 289 21.79 2.94 5.20
CA ILE A 289 20.92 3.92 4.55
C ILE A 289 20.48 4.89 5.62
N ARG A 290 20.65 6.20 5.35
CA ARG A 290 20.12 7.27 6.21
C ARG A 290 19.06 8.04 5.46
N ILE A 291 17.88 8.12 6.05
CA ILE A 291 16.70 8.79 5.49
C ILE A 291 16.38 9.97 6.39
N VAL A 292 16.13 11.13 5.78
CA VAL A 292 15.71 12.34 6.49
C VAL A 292 14.24 12.56 6.22
N VAL A 293 13.40 12.47 7.25
CA VAL A 293 11.98 12.82 7.21
C VAL A 293 11.84 14.24 7.72
N ALA A 294 11.41 15.15 6.86
CA ALA A 294 11.26 16.57 7.20
C ALA A 294 10.32 17.28 6.20
N ASP A 295 9.73 18.39 6.62
CA ASP A 295 8.94 19.26 5.74
C ASP A 295 9.83 20.10 4.82
N ARG A 296 10.91 20.65 5.35
CA ARG A 296 11.90 21.44 4.59
C ARG A 296 12.93 20.54 3.93
N ASN A 297 13.37 20.92 2.72
CA ASN A 297 14.43 20.22 1.99
C ASN A 297 15.80 20.40 2.67
N PRO A 298 16.43 19.31 3.17
CA PRO A 298 17.76 19.34 3.76
C PRO A 298 18.90 19.27 2.74
N GLY A 299 18.62 19.22 1.44
CA GLY A 299 19.58 19.15 0.35
C GLY A 299 20.27 17.80 0.17
N VAL A 300 19.65 16.69 0.59
CA VAL A 300 20.18 15.33 0.44
C VAL A 300 19.25 14.41 -0.35
N THR A 301 19.84 13.43 -1.03
CA THR A 301 19.13 12.48 -1.92
C THR A 301 18.04 11.68 -1.21
N ASN A 302 18.31 11.22 0.03
CA ASN A 302 17.37 10.42 0.82
C ASN A 302 16.44 11.27 1.70
N TRP A 303 16.06 12.46 1.23
CA TRP A 303 15.01 13.24 1.89
C TRP A 303 13.64 12.68 1.53
N VAL A 304 12.77 12.52 2.52
CA VAL A 304 11.37 12.10 2.38
C VAL A 304 10.48 13.20 2.95
N GLU A 305 9.65 13.77 2.07
CA GLU A 305 8.83 14.94 2.35
C GLU A 305 7.62 14.59 3.20
N THR A 306 7.35 15.37 4.24
CA THR A 306 6.13 15.22 5.05
C THR A 306 4.92 15.93 4.45
N LEU A 307 5.08 16.80 3.46
CA LEU A 307 4.01 17.59 2.84
C LEU A 307 3.17 18.38 3.85
N ALA A 308 3.85 19.08 4.75
CA ALA A 308 3.26 19.84 5.85
C ALA A 308 2.47 19.00 6.89
N HIS A 309 2.53 17.68 6.81
CA HIS A 309 1.98 16.84 7.88
C HIS A 309 2.91 16.90 9.10
N ALA A 310 2.41 17.46 10.20
CA ALA A 310 3.12 17.42 11.47
C ALA A 310 3.17 16.01 12.05
N LYS A 311 2.15 15.21 11.79
CA LYS A 311 1.98 13.84 12.28
C LYS A 311 1.67 12.87 11.15
N GLY A 312 2.12 11.62 11.29
CA GLY A 312 1.84 10.58 10.32
C GLY A 312 2.50 9.26 10.65
N TYR A 313 2.34 8.30 9.76
CA TYR A 313 2.87 6.95 9.93
C TYR A 313 4.18 6.76 9.16
N LEU A 314 5.05 5.91 9.73
CA LEU A 314 6.30 5.44 9.16
C LEU A 314 6.17 3.95 8.89
N GLN A 315 6.55 3.48 7.70
CA GLN A 315 6.54 2.06 7.43
C GLN A 315 7.69 1.62 6.53
N PHE A 316 8.49 0.66 7.04
CA PHE A 316 9.41 -0.13 6.26
C PHE A 316 8.79 -1.47 5.88
N ARG A 317 9.19 -2.00 4.72
CA ARG A 317 8.84 -3.34 4.24
C ARG A 317 10.05 -4.01 3.62
N TRP A 318 10.24 -5.30 3.93
CA TRP A 318 11.23 -6.16 3.30
C TRP A 318 10.54 -7.41 2.77
N GLN A 319 10.91 -7.84 1.58
CA GLN A 319 10.40 -9.07 1.00
C GLN A 319 11.52 -9.91 0.40
N ARG A 320 11.29 -11.21 0.33
CA ARG A 320 12.22 -12.21 -0.21
C ARG A 320 13.53 -12.30 0.55
N VAL A 321 13.54 -11.95 1.81
CA VAL A 321 14.72 -12.10 2.68
C VAL A 321 15.18 -13.57 2.70
N SER A 322 16.49 -13.79 2.76
CA SER A 322 17.09 -15.15 2.80
C SER A 322 17.08 -15.75 4.21
N ARG A 323 16.91 -14.92 5.24
CA ARG A 323 16.88 -15.28 6.65
C ARG A 323 15.86 -14.44 7.43
N GLU A 324 15.57 -14.84 8.65
CA GLU A 324 14.81 -13.98 9.56
C GLU A 324 15.53 -12.66 9.83
N LEU A 325 14.77 -11.56 9.81
CA LEU A 325 15.28 -10.28 10.25
C LEU A 325 15.14 -10.15 11.77
N THR A 326 16.14 -9.51 12.36
CA THR A 326 16.24 -9.27 13.80
C THR A 326 16.18 -7.79 14.11
N GLU A 327 16.23 -7.41 15.37
CA GLU A 327 16.33 -6.00 15.80
C GLU A 327 17.55 -5.30 15.18
N ALA A 328 18.68 -6.00 15.03
CA ALA A 328 19.89 -5.46 14.42
C ALA A 328 19.75 -5.10 12.93
N ASP A 329 18.77 -5.67 12.25
CA ASP A 329 18.44 -5.35 10.85
C ASP A 329 17.45 -4.18 10.73
N GLY A 330 16.91 -3.74 11.85
CA GLY A 330 15.86 -2.73 11.93
C GLY A 330 16.38 -1.30 11.88
N PRO A 331 15.47 -0.35 11.63
CA PRO A 331 15.78 1.07 11.65
C PRO A 331 15.91 1.58 13.09
N THR A 332 16.81 2.54 13.27
CA THR A 332 16.84 3.43 14.43
C THR A 332 16.44 4.84 13.99
N ALA A 333 15.84 5.61 14.88
CA ALA A 333 15.39 6.97 14.58
C ALA A 333 15.94 7.95 15.60
N GLU A 334 16.40 9.11 15.13
CA GLU A 334 16.92 10.22 15.92
C GLU A 334 16.15 11.49 15.58
N LEU A 335 15.50 12.10 16.56
CA LEU A 335 14.85 13.40 16.42
C LEU A 335 15.92 14.48 16.55
N VAL A 336 16.04 15.35 15.57
CA VAL A 336 17.05 16.40 15.51
C VAL A 336 16.44 17.76 15.19
N ASP A 337 17.08 18.84 15.66
CA ASP A 337 16.78 20.19 15.16
C ASP A 337 17.18 20.27 13.69
N PHE A 338 16.33 20.80 12.83
CA PHE A 338 16.55 20.85 11.39
C PHE A 338 17.91 21.49 11.03
N ASP A 339 18.27 22.57 11.69
CA ASP A 339 19.51 23.30 11.44
C ASP A 339 20.78 22.51 11.88
N LYS A 340 20.61 21.41 12.61
CA LYS A 340 21.68 20.52 13.06
C LYS A 340 21.76 19.21 12.29
N ILE A 341 20.93 19.01 11.28
CA ILE A 341 20.86 17.76 10.50
C ILE A 341 22.22 17.27 9.99
N THR A 342 23.09 18.20 9.56
CA THR A 342 24.41 17.85 9.02
C THR A 342 25.31 17.11 10.02
N ALA A 343 25.11 17.33 11.32
CA ALA A 343 25.85 16.63 12.37
C ALA A 343 25.42 15.16 12.53
N SER A 344 24.19 14.83 12.17
CA SER A 344 23.64 13.47 12.22
C SER A 344 23.82 12.71 10.91
N LEU A 345 24.40 13.33 9.87
CA LEU A 345 24.66 12.74 8.56
C LEU A 345 26.18 12.68 8.26
N PRO A 346 26.88 11.61 8.67
CA PRO A 346 28.34 11.51 8.49
C PRO A 346 28.82 11.67 7.06
N TYR A 347 27.96 11.36 6.07
CA TYR A 347 28.26 11.44 4.64
C TYR A 347 27.44 12.52 3.94
N TYR A 348 27.11 13.61 4.65
CA TYR A 348 26.28 14.69 4.13
C TYR A 348 26.77 15.24 2.77
N GLU A 349 28.09 15.49 2.65
CA GLU A 349 28.68 16.05 1.42
C GLU A 349 28.57 15.10 0.21
N GLN A 350 28.64 13.77 0.42
CA GLN A 350 28.49 12.77 -0.63
C GLN A 350 27.01 12.59 -1.03
N ASN A 351 26.08 12.87 -0.12
CA ASN A 351 24.65 12.65 -0.31
C ASN A 351 23.90 13.92 -0.75
N LYS A 352 24.61 15.03 -0.96
CA LYS A 352 24.01 16.26 -1.47
C LYS A 352 23.37 16.04 -2.84
N ILE A 353 22.23 16.68 -3.03
CA ILE A 353 21.54 16.71 -4.31
C ILE A 353 21.32 18.17 -4.74
N SER A 354 21.55 18.48 -6.00
CA SER A 354 21.23 19.80 -6.56
C SER A 354 19.72 19.94 -6.74
N GLU A 355 19.24 21.18 -6.85
CA GLU A 355 17.82 21.44 -7.16
C GLU A 355 17.44 20.91 -8.55
N GLU A 356 18.35 20.95 -9.50
CA GLU A 356 18.15 20.41 -10.86
C GLU A 356 18.00 18.88 -10.82
N ASP A 357 18.91 18.17 -10.13
CA ASP A 357 18.84 16.71 -9.97
C ASP A 357 17.60 16.29 -9.19
N TRP A 358 17.21 17.07 -8.17
CA TRP A 358 15.98 16.83 -7.44
C TRP A 358 14.74 16.91 -8.34
N ARG A 359 14.65 17.95 -9.16
CA ARG A 359 13.55 18.09 -10.15
C ARG A 359 13.54 16.95 -11.16
N ALA A 360 14.72 16.54 -11.65
CA ALA A 360 14.85 15.40 -12.56
C ALA A 360 14.34 14.10 -11.90
N ARG A 361 14.66 13.90 -10.62
CA ARG A 361 14.20 12.76 -9.83
C ARG A 361 12.67 12.74 -9.66
N ILE A 362 12.04 13.87 -9.41
CA ILE A 362 10.58 13.96 -9.34
C ILE A 362 9.95 13.71 -10.72
N ALA A 363 10.50 14.28 -11.80
CA ALA A 363 10.00 14.03 -13.15
C ALA A 363 10.09 12.54 -13.53
N GLU A 364 11.17 11.86 -13.15
CA GLU A 364 11.33 10.42 -13.36
C GLU A 364 10.27 9.62 -12.58
N ARG A 365 9.98 9.96 -11.30
CA ARG A 365 8.91 9.33 -10.52
C ARG A 365 7.55 9.44 -11.20
N GLN A 366 7.20 10.65 -11.70
CA GLN A 366 5.95 10.91 -12.41
C GLN A 366 5.83 10.02 -13.66
N MET A 367 6.90 9.95 -14.47
CA MET A 367 6.92 9.11 -15.67
C MET A 367 6.78 7.62 -15.35
N GLN A 368 7.57 7.11 -14.41
CA GLN A 368 7.57 5.69 -14.07
C GLN A 368 6.22 5.23 -13.49
N ILE A 369 5.57 6.05 -12.65
CA ILE A 369 4.21 5.76 -12.18
C ILE A 369 3.22 5.77 -13.34
N GLY A 370 3.32 6.74 -14.26
CA GLY A 370 2.47 6.79 -15.47
C GLY A 370 2.58 5.50 -16.27
N HIS A 371 3.80 5.06 -16.58
CA HIS A 371 4.04 3.81 -17.32
C HIS A 371 3.51 2.59 -16.58
N ARG A 372 3.74 2.48 -15.27
CA ARG A 372 3.31 1.37 -14.44
C ARG A 372 1.78 1.23 -14.37
N MET A 373 1.05 2.35 -14.42
CA MET A 373 -0.42 2.35 -14.33
C MET A 373 -1.12 2.01 -15.65
N VAL A 374 -0.51 2.32 -16.78
CA VAL A 374 -1.13 2.23 -18.13
C VAL A 374 -0.43 1.19 -19.02
N GLY A 375 0.82 0.85 -18.70
CA GLY A 375 1.67 -0.06 -19.48
C GLY A 375 1.29 -1.51 -19.44
#